data_86e0030ec03b5e500875623f1f33f651
#
_entry.id   86e0030ec03b5e500875623f1f33f651
#
_cell.length_a   1.000
_cell.length_b   1.000
_cell.length_c   1.000
_cell.angle_alpha   90.00
_cell.angle_beta   90.00
_cell.angle_gamma   90.00
#
_symmetry.space_group_name_H-M   'P 1'
#
loop_
_entity.id
_entity.type
_entity.pdbx_description
1 polymer ?
#
loop_
_entity_poly.entity_id
_entity_poly.type
_entity_poly.pdbx_seq_one_letter_code
_entity_poly.pdbx_strand_id
1 'polypeptide(L)'
;LERSLSRISLLRGSPRDLLLISKGLLNIKKILENLTLNKKKNLKPKLLNSILDTLKIDYGLFQNITNALKSEVPIIYKEGGFIKDGFNVELDHFRNLRNNELNQIMKLQMKYSELTKINSLKIKHNRMLGYHIEVRAMHDQSIRNIDLFIHRQTTAQASRFTTNELVDIETQILNSFEKAIKIELEIFNDFANQILQKGKEILNIVHSISELDISFMVANQSVSRNYICPNISKNKI
;
A
#
# COMPACT_ATOMS: atom_id res chain seq x y z
N LEU A 1 -6.93 -7.22 14.19
CA LEU A 1 -5.52 -7.63 14.10
C LEU A 1 -5.41 -9.08 13.67
N GLU A 2 -6.04 -10.05 14.38
CA GLU A 2 -5.97 -11.50 14.10
C GLU A 2 -6.33 -11.86 12.65
N ARG A 3 -7.45 -11.33 12.12
CA ARG A 3 -7.86 -11.59 10.72
C ARG A 3 -6.81 -11.14 9.71
N SER A 4 -6.15 -10.01 9.95
CA SER A 4 -5.09 -9.50 9.07
C SER A 4 -3.84 -10.35 9.19
N LEU A 5 -3.46 -10.76 10.40
CA LEU A 5 -2.34 -11.67 10.64
C LEU A 5 -2.56 -13.03 9.97
N SER A 6 -3.77 -13.60 10.10
CA SER A 6 -4.14 -14.85 9.42
C SER A 6 -4.08 -14.74 7.89
N ARG A 7 -4.51 -13.60 7.30
CA ARG A 7 -4.40 -13.43 5.85
C ARG A 7 -2.94 -13.37 5.40
N ILE A 8 -2.07 -12.70 6.17
CA ILE A 8 -0.64 -12.64 5.86
C ILE A 8 -0.02 -14.03 5.96
N SER A 9 -0.32 -14.81 7.01
CA SER A 9 0.23 -16.17 7.19
C SER A 9 -0.21 -17.14 6.10
N LEU A 10 -1.41 -16.95 5.53
CA LEU A 10 -1.94 -17.75 4.43
C LEU A 10 -1.53 -17.22 3.03
N LEU A 11 -0.58 -16.29 2.95
CA LEU A 11 -0.14 -15.64 1.70
C LEU A 11 -1.28 -14.95 0.92
N ARG A 12 -2.34 -14.55 1.63
CA ARG A 12 -3.51 -13.80 1.12
C ARG A 12 -3.54 -12.37 1.65
N GLY A 13 -2.48 -11.98 2.35
CA GLY A 13 -2.33 -10.64 2.90
C GLY A 13 -2.09 -9.60 1.83
N SER A 14 -2.32 -8.36 2.21
CA SER A 14 -2.11 -7.17 1.38
C SER A 14 -1.41 -6.08 2.20
N PRO A 15 -0.88 -5.03 1.57
CA PRO A 15 -0.32 -3.90 2.30
C PRO A 15 -1.33 -3.22 3.26
N ARG A 16 -2.64 -3.33 2.99
CA ARG A 16 -3.69 -2.89 3.92
C ARG A 16 -3.68 -3.66 5.24
N ASP A 17 -3.39 -4.96 5.19
CA ASP A 17 -3.32 -5.80 6.37
C ASP A 17 -2.12 -5.42 7.24
N LEU A 18 -0.96 -5.14 6.62
CA LEU A 18 0.21 -4.62 7.31
C LEU A 18 -0.11 -3.29 8.01
N LEU A 19 -0.79 -2.39 7.29
CA LEU A 19 -1.17 -1.08 7.81
C LEU A 19 -2.16 -1.18 8.98
N LEU A 20 -3.16 -2.08 8.89
CA LEU A 20 -4.13 -2.33 9.97
C LEU A 20 -3.46 -2.88 11.21
N ILE A 21 -2.54 -3.86 11.08
CA ILE A 21 -1.79 -4.41 12.20
C ILE A 21 -0.93 -3.31 12.84
N SER A 22 -0.18 -2.59 12.02
CA SER A 22 0.76 -1.57 12.51
C SER A 22 0.04 -0.40 13.19
N LYS A 23 -1.02 0.15 12.59
CA LYS A 23 -1.83 1.22 13.20
C LYS A 23 -2.52 0.73 14.49
N GLY A 24 -3.04 -0.51 14.49
CA GLY A 24 -3.66 -1.11 15.66
C GLY A 24 -2.68 -1.21 16.83
N LEU A 25 -1.48 -1.73 16.58
CA LEU A 25 -0.44 -1.85 17.62
C LEU A 25 0.09 -0.49 18.10
N LEU A 26 0.24 0.48 17.21
CA LEU A 26 0.60 1.85 17.60
C LEU A 26 -0.49 2.53 18.45
N ASN A 27 -1.76 2.22 18.23
CA ASN A 27 -2.84 2.69 19.10
C ASN A 27 -2.79 2.01 20.48
N ILE A 28 -2.45 0.72 20.51
CA ILE A 28 -2.23 -0.01 21.78
C ILE A 28 -1.07 0.62 22.56
N LYS A 29 0.02 1.02 21.90
CA LYS A 29 1.11 1.78 22.51
C LYS A 29 0.60 3.04 23.22
N LYS A 30 -0.27 3.81 22.58
CA LYS A 30 -0.86 5.01 23.19
C LYS A 30 -1.70 4.69 24.42
N ILE A 31 -2.44 3.56 24.40
CA ILE A 31 -3.21 3.08 25.56
C ILE A 31 -2.23 2.76 26.71
N LEU A 32 -1.14 2.04 26.43
CA LEU A 32 -0.11 1.73 27.41
C LEU A 32 0.49 3.01 28.03
N GLU A 33 0.84 3.99 27.21
CA GLU A 33 1.38 5.28 27.65
C GLU A 33 0.40 6.00 28.59
N ASN A 34 -0.88 6.10 28.22
CA ASN A 34 -1.92 6.72 29.04
C ASN A 34 -2.12 5.99 30.39
N LEU A 35 -2.14 4.66 30.38
CA LEU A 35 -2.28 3.85 31.60
C LEU A 35 -1.06 3.93 32.51
N THR A 36 0.13 4.20 31.95
CA THR A 36 1.36 4.35 32.74
C THR A 36 1.56 5.76 33.27
N LEU A 37 1.14 6.80 32.55
CA LEU A 37 1.21 8.20 32.96
C LEU A 37 0.27 8.52 34.13
N ASN A 38 -0.91 7.88 34.19
CA ASN A 38 -1.86 8.04 35.30
C ASN A 38 -1.40 7.29 36.56
N LYS A 39 -0.17 7.57 37.00
CA LYS A 39 0.43 7.06 38.23
C LYS A 39 -0.19 7.74 39.48
N LYS A 40 -1.50 7.56 39.72
CA LYS A 40 -1.97 7.65 41.10
C LYS A 40 -1.41 6.43 41.83
N LYS A 41 -0.49 6.71 42.74
CA LYS A 41 0.15 5.75 43.66
C LYS A 41 -0.90 4.77 44.20
N ASN A 42 -0.54 3.52 44.26
CA ASN A 42 -1.05 2.42 45.03
C ASN A 42 -1.93 1.40 44.29
N LEU A 43 -1.36 0.17 44.25
CA LEU A 43 -2.02 -1.09 44.02
C LEU A 43 -2.70 -1.21 42.65
N LYS A 44 -1.89 -1.29 41.58
CA LYS A 44 -2.41 -1.87 40.33
C LYS A 44 -2.73 -3.33 40.60
N PRO A 45 -3.94 -3.80 40.25
CA PRO A 45 -4.28 -5.23 40.33
C PRO A 45 -3.24 -6.08 39.61
N LYS A 46 -2.97 -7.30 40.10
CA LYS A 46 -2.00 -8.22 39.49
C LYS A 46 -2.25 -8.43 38.00
N LEU A 47 -3.52 -8.60 37.62
CA LEU A 47 -3.96 -8.76 36.23
C LEU A 47 -3.55 -7.54 35.36
N LEU A 48 -3.79 -6.33 35.84
CA LEU A 48 -3.41 -5.13 35.09
C LEU A 48 -1.89 -5.04 34.87
N ASN A 49 -1.09 -5.39 35.89
CA ASN A 49 0.36 -5.41 35.73
C ASN A 49 0.81 -6.45 34.70
N SER A 50 0.25 -7.66 34.72
CA SER A 50 0.51 -8.71 33.72
C SER A 50 0.17 -8.24 32.30
N ILE A 51 -0.98 -7.61 32.11
CA ILE A 51 -1.39 -7.03 30.82
C ILE A 51 -0.40 -5.97 30.38
N LEU A 52 -0.08 -5.00 31.25
CA LEU A 52 0.85 -3.91 30.93
C LEU A 52 2.24 -4.45 30.55
N ASP A 53 2.71 -5.52 31.17
CA ASP A 53 4.00 -6.13 30.84
C ASP A 53 3.96 -6.79 29.45
N THR A 54 2.86 -7.44 29.08
CA THR A 54 2.66 -8.01 27.74
C THR A 54 2.63 -6.93 26.64
N LEU A 55 2.16 -5.72 26.97
CA LEU A 55 2.10 -4.62 26.00
C LEU A 55 3.45 -3.91 25.81
N LYS A 56 4.48 -4.21 26.60
CA LYS A 56 5.82 -3.64 26.47
C LYS A 56 6.62 -4.38 25.40
N ILE A 57 6.44 -3.99 24.15
CA ILE A 57 7.17 -4.54 23.00
C ILE A 57 7.93 -3.45 22.27
N ASP A 58 8.82 -3.85 21.36
CA ASP A 58 9.42 -2.92 20.41
C ASP A 58 8.41 -2.57 19.30
N TYR A 59 8.00 -1.31 19.27
CA TYR A 59 7.07 -0.77 18.27
C TYR A 59 7.76 -0.22 17.02
N GLY A 60 9.09 -0.30 16.91
CA GLY A 60 9.87 0.27 15.79
C GLY A 60 9.46 -0.26 14.44
N LEU A 61 9.26 -1.58 14.31
CA LEU A 61 8.78 -2.20 13.08
C LEU A 61 7.44 -1.59 12.61
N PHE A 62 6.47 -1.44 13.50
CA PHE A 62 5.13 -0.94 13.16
C PHE A 62 5.14 0.53 12.77
N GLN A 63 6.03 1.32 13.40
CA GLN A 63 6.29 2.70 13.01
C GLN A 63 6.90 2.75 11.61
N ASN A 64 7.88 1.90 11.31
CA ASN A 64 8.53 1.83 10.00
C ASN A 64 7.52 1.46 8.91
N ILE A 65 6.66 0.47 9.13
CA ILE A 65 5.60 0.08 8.19
C ILE A 65 4.64 1.25 7.92
N THR A 66 4.21 1.99 8.96
CA THR A 66 3.32 3.14 8.78
C THR A 66 4.00 4.31 8.08
N ASN A 67 5.32 4.46 8.24
CA ASN A 67 6.11 5.46 7.52
C ASN A 67 6.30 5.07 6.06
N ALA A 68 6.43 3.78 5.76
CA ALA A 68 6.63 3.27 4.40
C ALA A 68 5.35 3.29 3.55
N LEU A 69 4.21 2.90 4.15
CA LEU A 69 2.98 2.70 3.40
C LEU A 69 2.15 3.99 3.30
N LYS A 70 1.53 4.20 2.13
CA LYS A 70 0.53 5.27 1.94
C LYS A 70 -0.69 5.01 2.81
N SER A 71 -1.39 6.06 3.22
CA SER A 71 -2.63 5.96 4.01
C SER A 71 -3.74 5.25 3.24
N GLU A 72 -3.79 5.49 1.94
CA GLU A 72 -4.71 4.88 0.98
C GLU A 72 -3.95 3.88 0.12
N VAL A 73 -4.20 2.60 0.38
CA VAL A 73 -3.57 1.49 -0.35
C VAL A 73 -4.50 1.08 -1.50
N PRO A 74 -3.99 0.94 -2.73
CA PRO A 74 -4.80 0.51 -3.87
C PRO A 74 -5.40 -0.88 -3.63
N ILE A 75 -6.54 -1.17 -4.28
CA ILE A 75 -7.21 -2.47 -4.19
C ILE A 75 -6.33 -3.54 -4.84
N ILE A 76 -5.78 -3.23 -6.01
CA ILE A 76 -4.88 -4.12 -6.77
C ILE A 76 -3.43 -3.73 -6.46
N TYR A 77 -2.96 -4.12 -5.27
CA TYR A 77 -1.60 -3.77 -4.82
C TYR A 77 -0.48 -4.39 -5.68
N LYS A 78 -0.77 -5.44 -6.45
CA LYS A 78 0.20 -6.06 -7.38
C LYS A 78 0.63 -5.11 -8.51
N GLU A 79 -0.11 -4.05 -8.75
CA GLU A 79 0.24 -3.00 -9.71
C GLU A 79 1.12 -1.90 -9.08
N GLY A 80 1.49 -2.05 -7.82
CA GLY A 80 2.33 -1.09 -7.08
C GLY A 80 1.56 0.13 -6.59
N GLY A 81 2.30 1.18 -6.25
CA GLY A 81 1.74 2.48 -5.85
C GLY A 81 1.37 2.61 -4.38
N PHE A 82 1.75 1.65 -3.52
CA PHE A 82 1.41 1.64 -2.10
C PHE A 82 2.55 2.11 -1.17
N ILE A 83 3.78 2.23 -1.67
CA ILE A 83 4.90 2.79 -0.90
C ILE A 83 4.94 4.31 -1.09
N LYS A 84 5.21 5.04 0.00
CA LYS A 84 5.40 6.50 -0.03
C LYS A 84 6.67 6.89 -0.79
N ASP A 85 6.62 8.04 -1.41
CA ASP A 85 7.80 8.66 -2.00
C ASP A 85 8.79 9.06 -0.87
N GLY A 86 10.07 8.96 -1.14
CA GLY A 86 11.13 9.20 -0.15
C GLY A 86 11.44 8.03 0.79
N PHE A 87 10.72 6.91 0.71
CA PHE A 87 10.98 5.75 1.56
C PHE A 87 12.14 4.88 1.05
N ASN A 88 12.25 4.70 -0.26
CA ASN A 88 13.30 3.91 -0.88
C ASN A 88 13.87 4.65 -2.09
N VAL A 89 15.17 4.93 -2.06
CA VAL A 89 15.86 5.75 -3.08
C VAL A 89 15.82 5.09 -4.46
N GLU A 90 15.97 3.77 -4.52
CA GLU A 90 15.96 3.03 -5.79
C GLU A 90 14.55 3.02 -6.41
N LEU A 91 13.51 2.86 -5.60
CA LEU A 91 12.11 2.96 -6.03
C LEU A 91 11.83 4.34 -6.61
N ASP A 92 12.24 5.40 -5.91
CA ASP A 92 12.04 6.77 -6.36
C ASP A 92 12.82 7.07 -7.65
N HIS A 93 14.00 6.49 -7.82
CA HIS A 93 14.76 6.58 -9.05
C HIS A 93 13.97 6.01 -10.24
N PHE A 94 13.42 4.80 -10.13
CA PHE A 94 12.62 4.20 -11.22
C PHE A 94 11.31 4.95 -11.48
N ARG A 95 10.67 5.48 -10.45
CA ARG A 95 9.48 6.35 -10.62
C ARG A 95 9.82 7.64 -11.38
N ASN A 96 10.96 8.26 -11.06
CA ASN A 96 11.43 9.46 -11.75
C ASN A 96 11.83 9.18 -13.19
N LEU A 97 12.50 8.06 -13.48
CA LEU A 97 12.80 7.63 -14.85
C LEU A 97 11.52 7.52 -15.65
N ARG A 98 10.52 6.79 -15.16
CA ARG A 98 9.21 6.66 -15.81
C ARG A 98 8.55 8.01 -16.10
N ASN A 99 8.58 8.95 -15.15
CA ASN A 99 8.01 10.29 -15.34
C ASN A 99 8.77 11.09 -16.43
N ASN A 100 10.10 10.97 -16.48
CA ASN A 100 10.91 11.60 -17.50
C ASN A 100 10.60 11.04 -18.90
N GLU A 101 10.43 9.72 -19.00
CA GLU A 101 10.08 9.04 -20.24
C GLU A 101 8.67 9.45 -20.73
N LEU A 102 7.69 9.60 -19.82
CA LEU A 102 6.38 10.15 -20.16
C LEU A 102 6.47 11.58 -20.69
N ASN A 103 7.36 12.42 -20.15
CA ASN A 103 7.62 13.76 -20.68
C ASN A 103 8.27 13.71 -22.08
N GLN A 104 9.08 12.68 -22.38
CA GLN A 104 9.64 12.49 -23.73
C GLN A 104 8.54 12.17 -24.75
N ILE A 105 7.51 11.37 -24.39
CA ILE A 105 6.35 11.13 -25.24
C ILE A 105 5.64 12.43 -25.64
N MET A 106 5.47 13.36 -24.69
CA MET A 106 4.86 14.67 -24.97
C MET A 106 5.71 15.48 -25.96
N LYS A 107 7.05 15.52 -25.77
CA LYS A 107 7.98 16.17 -26.70
C LYS A 107 7.95 15.51 -28.09
N LEU A 108 7.87 14.19 -28.12
CA LEU A 108 7.79 13.41 -29.36
C LEU A 108 6.49 13.71 -30.13
N GLN A 109 5.37 13.84 -29.42
CA GLN A 109 4.09 14.25 -30.03
C GLN A 109 4.20 15.64 -30.69
N MET A 110 4.84 16.62 -30.03
CA MET A 110 5.06 17.95 -30.60
C MET A 110 5.95 17.85 -31.86
N LYS A 111 7.09 17.15 -31.77
CA LYS A 111 8.02 16.90 -32.89
C LYS A 111 7.29 16.30 -34.11
N TYR A 112 6.44 15.29 -33.89
CA TYR A 112 5.70 14.65 -34.98
C TYR A 112 4.57 15.53 -35.53
N SER A 113 3.91 16.32 -34.69
CA SER A 113 2.91 17.29 -35.14
C SER A 113 3.52 18.35 -36.06
N GLU A 114 4.70 18.86 -35.72
CA GLU A 114 5.45 19.82 -36.53
C GLU A 114 5.95 19.18 -37.83
N LEU A 115 6.53 17.99 -37.78
CA LEU A 115 7.07 17.28 -38.94
C LEU A 115 5.98 16.95 -39.96
N THR A 116 4.82 16.51 -39.50
CA THR A 116 3.69 16.11 -40.38
C THR A 116 2.77 17.26 -40.74
N LYS A 117 2.90 18.42 -40.07
CA LYS A 117 1.97 19.57 -40.11
C LYS A 117 0.52 19.21 -39.77
N ILE A 118 0.33 18.13 -38.96
CA ILE A 118 -0.99 17.66 -38.53
C ILE A 118 -1.19 17.99 -37.06
N ASN A 119 -1.85 19.10 -36.77
CA ASN A 119 -2.12 19.57 -35.40
C ASN A 119 -3.02 18.63 -34.59
N SER A 120 -3.79 17.77 -35.27
CA SER A 120 -4.68 16.79 -34.62
C SER A 120 -4.00 15.45 -34.28
N LEU A 121 -2.69 15.31 -34.60
CA LEU A 121 -1.90 14.14 -34.24
C LEU A 121 -1.81 14.00 -32.72
N LYS A 122 -2.07 12.81 -32.20
CA LYS A 122 -1.95 12.50 -30.77
C LYS A 122 -1.24 11.18 -30.57
N ILE A 123 -0.38 11.11 -29.58
CA ILE A 123 0.14 9.85 -29.07
C ILE A 123 -0.81 9.38 -27.96
N LYS A 124 -1.38 8.18 -28.14
CA LYS A 124 -2.31 7.55 -27.20
C LYS A 124 -1.77 6.20 -26.77
N HIS A 125 -2.29 5.69 -25.67
CA HIS A 125 -1.99 4.36 -25.16
C HIS A 125 -3.27 3.52 -25.09
N ASN A 126 -3.20 2.26 -25.51
CA ASN A 126 -4.23 1.26 -25.26
C ASN A 126 -3.60 -0.12 -25.01
N ARG A 127 -4.40 -1.06 -24.47
CA ARG A 127 -3.90 -2.39 -24.10
C ARG A 127 -3.45 -3.26 -25.26
N MET A 128 -3.95 -3.03 -26.48
CA MET A 128 -3.63 -3.89 -27.65
C MET A 128 -2.38 -3.41 -28.40
N LEU A 129 -2.23 -2.10 -28.58
CA LEU A 129 -1.21 -1.50 -29.42
C LEU A 129 -0.09 -0.82 -28.61
N GLY A 130 -0.26 -0.69 -27.29
CA GLY A 130 0.61 0.13 -26.47
C GLY A 130 0.50 1.61 -26.82
N TYR A 131 1.63 2.33 -26.77
CA TYR A 131 1.72 3.70 -27.25
C TYR A 131 1.71 3.74 -28.77
N HIS A 132 0.82 4.54 -29.34
CA HIS A 132 0.65 4.66 -30.79
C HIS A 132 0.27 6.10 -31.17
N ILE A 133 0.67 6.47 -32.36
CA ILE A 133 0.34 7.75 -32.97
C ILE A 133 -1.01 7.60 -33.67
N GLU A 134 -2.00 8.39 -33.29
CA GLU A 134 -3.33 8.38 -33.87
C GLU A 134 -3.58 9.67 -34.65
N VAL A 135 -4.03 9.51 -35.89
CA VAL A 135 -4.44 10.60 -36.80
C VAL A 135 -5.79 10.30 -37.39
N ARG A 136 -6.51 11.34 -37.83
CA ARG A 136 -7.76 11.17 -38.56
C ARG A 136 -7.53 10.45 -39.90
N ALA A 137 -8.48 9.63 -40.36
CA ALA A 137 -8.36 8.83 -41.56
C ALA A 137 -8.00 9.67 -42.80
N MET A 138 -8.43 10.92 -42.88
CA MET A 138 -8.08 11.86 -43.99
C MET A 138 -6.58 12.16 -44.11
N HIS A 139 -5.79 11.94 -43.05
CA HIS A 139 -4.34 12.17 -43.07
C HIS A 139 -3.52 10.88 -43.25
N ASP A 140 -4.17 9.72 -43.43
CA ASP A 140 -3.51 8.42 -43.54
C ASP A 140 -2.42 8.40 -44.64
N GLN A 141 -2.78 8.85 -45.84
CA GLN A 141 -1.88 8.82 -46.98
C GLN A 141 -0.66 9.77 -46.80
N SER A 142 -0.88 10.91 -46.15
CA SER A 142 0.18 11.89 -45.91
C SER A 142 1.25 11.35 -44.97
N ILE A 143 0.86 10.54 -43.98
CA ILE A 143 1.79 9.93 -43.01
C ILE A 143 2.48 8.71 -43.58
N ARG A 144 1.77 7.86 -44.35
CA ARG A 144 2.36 6.69 -45.02
C ARG A 144 3.52 7.02 -45.97
N ASN A 145 3.51 8.23 -46.53
CA ASN A 145 4.59 8.70 -47.40
C ASN A 145 5.88 9.11 -46.64
N ILE A 146 5.87 9.06 -45.32
CA ILE A 146 7.03 9.38 -44.48
C ILE A 146 7.55 8.06 -43.89
N ASP A 147 8.71 7.60 -44.33
CA ASP A 147 9.32 6.30 -43.94
C ASP A 147 9.51 6.13 -42.42
N LEU A 148 9.47 7.23 -41.64
CA LEU A 148 9.58 7.20 -40.20
C LEU A 148 8.39 6.50 -39.50
N PHE A 149 7.19 6.56 -40.11
CA PHE A 149 5.96 6.05 -39.53
C PHE A 149 5.61 4.67 -40.01
N ILE A 150 5.56 3.72 -39.09
CA ILE A 150 5.19 2.32 -39.35
C ILE A 150 3.69 2.18 -39.09
N HIS A 151 2.94 1.80 -40.12
CA HIS A 151 1.49 1.58 -40.01
C HIS A 151 1.17 0.38 -39.09
N ARG A 152 0.20 0.53 -38.22
CA ARG A 152 -0.26 -0.52 -37.27
C ARG A 152 -1.71 -0.94 -37.54
N GLN A 153 -2.60 0.03 -37.65
CA GLN A 153 -4.03 -0.24 -37.76
C GLN A 153 -4.76 0.93 -38.43
N THR A 154 -5.76 0.63 -39.28
CA THR A 154 -6.71 1.60 -39.80
C THR A 154 -8.12 1.24 -39.33
N THR A 155 -8.86 2.23 -38.90
CA THR A 155 -10.29 2.18 -38.55
C THR A 155 -11.05 3.18 -39.44
N ALA A 156 -12.39 3.13 -39.44
CA ALA A 156 -13.19 4.09 -40.20
C ALA A 156 -12.91 5.56 -39.86
N GLN A 157 -12.45 5.85 -38.65
CA GLN A 157 -12.28 7.22 -38.14
C GLN A 157 -10.82 7.65 -37.98
N ALA A 158 -9.88 6.69 -37.82
CA ALA A 158 -8.50 6.99 -37.49
C ALA A 158 -7.53 5.95 -38.04
N SER A 159 -6.33 6.38 -38.37
CA SER A 159 -5.18 5.54 -38.66
C SER A 159 -4.17 5.62 -37.54
N ARG A 160 -3.57 4.49 -37.21
CA ARG A 160 -2.64 4.31 -36.11
C ARG A 160 -1.29 3.87 -36.62
N PHE A 161 -0.26 4.56 -36.14
CA PHE A 161 1.13 4.35 -36.51
C PHE A 161 2.00 4.21 -35.28
N THR A 162 3.21 3.72 -35.49
CA THR A 162 4.29 3.77 -34.50
C THR A 162 5.57 4.23 -35.16
N THR A 163 6.61 4.47 -34.36
CA THR A 163 7.98 4.74 -34.80
C THR A 163 8.94 3.95 -33.95
N ASN A 164 10.14 3.66 -34.41
CA ASN A 164 11.15 3.00 -33.60
C ASN A 164 11.44 3.78 -32.32
N GLU A 165 11.57 5.12 -32.41
CA GLU A 165 11.78 6.02 -31.26
C GLU A 165 10.67 5.89 -30.21
N LEU A 166 9.39 5.77 -30.64
CA LEU A 166 8.26 5.58 -29.72
C LEU A 166 8.27 4.19 -29.05
N VAL A 167 8.64 3.14 -29.78
CA VAL A 167 8.79 1.78 -29.26
C VAL A 167 9.92 1.70 -28.24
N ASP A 168 11.04 2.38 -28.48
CA ASP A 168 12.16 2.42 -27.53
C ASP A 168 11.77 3.09 -26.21
N ILE A 169 11.10 4.25 -26.29
CA ILE A 169 10.58 4.95 -25.11
C ILE A 169 9.55 4.10 -24.35
N GLU A 170 8.63 3.45 -25.06
CA GLU A 170 7.65 2.53 -24.44
C GLU A 170 8.33 1.40 -23.68
N THR A 171 9.35 0.80 -24.28
CA THR A 171 10.12 -0.28 -23.65
C THR A 171 10.82 0.21 -22.37
N GLN A 172 11.36 1.42 -22.37
CA GLN A 172 11.97 2.03 -21.19
C GLN A 172 10.93 2.28 -20.09
N ILE A 173 9.76 2.82 -20.44
CA ILE A 173 8.65 3.04 -19.51
C ILE A 173 8.22 1.73 -18.83
N LEU A 174 8.03 0.67 -19.62
CA LEU A 174 7.63 -0.65 -19.12
C LEU A 174 8.69 -1.23 -18.18
N ASN A 175 9.96 -1.19 -18.57
CA ASN A 175 11.06 -1.68 -17.75
C ASN A 175 11.19 -0.92 -16.42
N SER A 176 11.07 0.40 -16.44
CA SER A 176 11.12 1.24 -15.24
C SER A 176 9.93 0.95 -14.33
N PHE A 177 8.74 0.73 -14.90
CA PHE A 177 7.52 0.40 -14.16
C PHE A 177 7.61 -0.99 -13.50
N GLU A 178 8.05 -2.00 -14.23
CA GLU A 178 8.22 -3.37 -13.71
C GLU A 178 9.22 -3.42 -12.56
N LYS A 179 10.35 -2.71 -12.70
CA LYS A 179 11.36 -2.60 -11.64
C LYS A 179 10.79 -1.92 -10.40
N ALA A 180 10.05 -0.82 -10.56
CA ALA A 180 9.40 -0.14 -9.44
C ALA A 180 8.40 -1.06 -8.71
N ILE A 181 7.54 -1.79 -9.45
CA ILE A 181 6.61 -2.76 -8.85
C ILE A 181 7.37 -3.85 -8.09
N LYS A 182 8.43 -4.39 -8.69
CA LYS A 182 9.24 -5.45 -8.06
C LYS A 182 9.77 -5.00 -6.71
N ILE A 183 10.36 -3.81 -6.63
CA ILE A 183 10.89 -3.24 -5.38
C ILE A 183 9.75 -3.06 -4.35
N GLU A 184 8.59 -2.55 -4.76
CA GLU A 184 7.45 -2.39 -3.84
C GLU A 184 6.98 -3.75 -3.27
N LEU A 185 6.92 -4.79 -4.09
CA LEU A 185 6.54 -6.13 -3.67
C LEU A 185 7.59 -6.78 -2.77
N GLU A 186 8.88 -6.54 -3.02
CA GLU A 186 9.98 -6.99 -2.15
C GLU A 186 9.87 -6.34 -0.77
N ILE A 187 9.64 -5.03 -0.68
CA ILE A 187 9.40 -4.32 0.58
C ILE A 187 8.17 -4.88 1.31
N PHE A 188 7.08 -5.14 0.59
CA PHE A 188 5.88 -5.75 1.17
C PHE A 188 6.17 -7.13 1.76
N ASN A 189 6.86 -7.99 1.03
CA ASN A 189 7.19 -9.33 1.47
C ASN A 189 8.13 -9.32 2.68
N ASP A 190 9.10 -8.41 2.71
CA ASP A 190 9.99 -8.24 3.85
C ASP A 190 9.21 -7.84 5.11
N PHE A 191 8.35 -6.84 5.03
CA PHE A 191 7.49 -6.46 6.14
C PHE A 191 6.53 -7.57 6.58
N ALA A 192 5.95 -8.31 5.63
CA ALA A 192 5.09 -9.44 5.94
C ALA A 192 5.84 -10.52 6.73
N ASN A 193 7.07 -10.86 6.31
CA ASN A 193 7.92 -11.81 7.01
C ASN A 193 8.28 -11.34 8.44
N GLN A 194 8.65 -10.06 8.59
CA GLN A 194 8.95 -9.49 9.92
C GLN A 194 7.73 -9.52 10.85
N ILE A 195 6.52 -9.24 10.33
CA ILE A 195 5.27 -9.37 11.11
C ILE A 195 5.00 -10.83 11.50
N LEU A 196 5.21 -11.78 10.60
CA LEU A 196 5.01 -13.20 10.90
C LEU A 196 5.97 -13.71 11.98
N GLN A 197 7.23 -13.26 11.98
CA GLN A 197 8.18 -13.57 13.06
C GLN A 197 7.70 -13.07 14.42
N LYS A 198 6.99 -11.93 14.48
CA LYS A 198 6.36 -11.41 15.69
C LYS A 198 4.93 -11.91 15.92
N GLY A 199 4.46 -12.89 15.14
CA GLY A 199 3.07 -13.34 15.14
C GLY A 199 2.56 -13.77 16.51
N LYS A 200 3.35 -14.56 17.26
CA LYS A 200 2.99 -15.01 18.62
C LYS A 200 2.87 -13.83 19.60
N GLU A 201 3.80 -12.88 19.53
CA GLU A 201 3.81 -11.69 20.35
C GLU A 201 2.57 -10.82 20.07
N ILE A 202 2.22 -10.63 18.78
CA ILE A 202 1.03 -9.90 18.36
C ILE A 202 -0.24 -10.56 18.88
N LEU A 203 -0.37 -11.89 18.81
CA LEU A 203 -1.53 -12.62 19.34
C LEU A 203 -1.65 -12.47 20.85
N ASN A 204 -0.56 -12.55 21.61
CA ASN A 204 -0.57 -12.32 23.06
C ASN A 204 -1.05 -10.92 23.41
N ILE A 205 -0.62 -9.90 22.65
CA ILE A 205 -1.08 -8.52 22.83
C ILE A 205 -2.58 -8.40 22.58
N VAL A 206 -3.07 -9.00 21.49
CA VAL A 206 -4.51 -8.96 21.15
C VAL A 206 -5.32 -9.60 22.25
N HIS A 207 -4.87 -10.75 22.79
CA HIS A 207 -5.54 -11.43 23.90
C HIS A 207 -5.56 -10.55 25.16
N SER A 208 -4.42 -9.97 25.53
CA SER A 208 -4.31 -9.07 26.70
C SER A 208 -5.18 -7.82 26.57
N ILE A 209 -5.31 -7.24 25.38
CA ILE A 209 -6.21 -6.10 25.14
C ILE A 209 -7.67 -6.51 25.26
N SER A 210 -8.04 -7.69 24.77
CA SER A 210 -9.41 -8.22 24.92
C SER A 210 -9.77 -8.46 26.40
N GLU A 211 -8.82 -8.97 27.19
CA GLU A 211 -8.99 -9.17 28.62
C GLU A 211 -9.11 -7.82 29.37
N LEU A 212 -8.34 -6.83 28.98
CA LEU A 212 -8.43 -5.46 29.50
C LEU A 212 -9.80 -4.84 29.22
N ASP A 213 -10.31 -4.99 27.99
CA ASP A 213 -11.60 -4.44 27.57
C ASP A 213 -12.75 -5.05 28.36
N ILE A 214 -12.77 -6.38 28.50
CA ILE A 214 -13.78 -7.11 29.31
C ILE A 214 -13.69 -6.65 30.77
N SER A 215 -12.49 -6.59 31.33
CA SER A 215 -12.27 -6.18 32.74
C SER A 215 -12.76 -4.75 32.98
N PHE A 216 -12.50 -3.84 32.05
CA PHE A 216 -12.96 -2.46 32.12
C PHE A 216 -14.50 -2.37 32.02
N MET A 217 -15.11 -3.11 31.12
CA MET A 217 -16.57 -3.16 30.95
C MET A 217 -17.25 -3.66 32.23
N VAL A 218 -16.76 -4.78 32.80
CA VAL A 218 -17.30 -5.36 34.03
C VAL A 218 -17.13 -4.40 35.22
N ALA A 219 -15.95 -3.79 35.37
CA ALA A 219 -15.70 -2.81 36.42
C ALA A 219 -16.65 -1.61 36.31
N ASN A 220 -16.83 -1.05 35.11
CA ASN A 220 -17.72 0.07 34.89
C ASN A 220 -19.19 -0.28 35.20
N GLN A 221 -19.67 -1.46 34.79
CA GLN A 221 -21.00 -1.93 35.14
C GLN A 221 -21.17 -2.17 36.65
N SER A 222 -20.15 -2.75 37.31
CA SER A 222 -20.19 -3.02 38.74
C SER A 222 -20.34 -1.72 39.55
N VAL A 223 -19.61 -0.67 39.16
CA VAL A 223 -19.73 0.65 39.80
C VAL A 223 -21.09 1.28 39.52
N SER A 224 -21.55 1.29 38.28
CA SER A 224 -22.79 1.96 37.89
C SER A 224 -24.06 1.29 38.43
N ARG A 225 -24.01 -0.01 38.69
CA ARG A 225 -25.16 -0.82 39.16
C ARG A 225 -25.00 -1.35 40.59
N ASN A 226 -23.95 -0.93 41.31
CA ASN A 226 -23.65 -1.39 42.66
C ASN A 226 -23.58 -2.92 42.79
N TYR A 227 -22.92 -3.59 41.81
CA TYR A 227 -22.76 -5.04 41.87
C TYR A 227 -21.77 -5.44 42.95
N ILE A 228 -22.05 -6.57 43.61
CA ILE A 228 -21.19 -7.15 44.65
C ILE A 228 -20.61 -8.45 44.09
N CYS A 229 -19.31 -8.68 44.35
CA CYS A 229 -18.69 -9.96 44.00
C CYS A 229 -19.26 -11.09 44.86
N PRO A 230 -19.93 -12.14 44.29
CA PRO A 230 -20.50 -13.19 45.07
C PRO A 230 -19.43 -14.12 45.64
N ASN A 231 -19.62 -14.56 46.90
CA ASN A 231 -18.83 -15.61 47.48
C ASN A 231 -19.43 -16.97 47.10
N ILE A 232 -18.73 -17.68 46.19
CA ILE A 232 -19.16 -19.06 45.79
C ILE A 232 -18.56 -20.05 46.77
N SER A 233 -19.40 -20.71 47.57
CA SER A 233 -18.99 -21.78 48.44
C SER A 233 -19.54 -23.14 47.97
N LYS A 234 -18.72 -24.20 48.11
CA LYS A 234 -19.15 -25.57 47.70
C LYS A 234 -20.23 -26.17 48.60
N ASN A 235 -20.54 -25.59 49.76
CA ASN A 235 -21.33 -26.22 50.81
C ASN A 235 -22.55 -25.43 51.29
N LYS A 236 -23.09 -24.49 50.53
CA LYS A 236 -24.36 -23.80 50.87
C LYS A 236 -25.19 -23.60 49.60
N ILE A 237 -26.20 -24.42 49.47
CA ILE A 237 -27.41 -24.15 48.73
C ILE A 237 -28.34 -23.37 49.63
#